data_74cf9509713022288d5e63241eefd74c
#
_entry.id   74cf9509713022288d5e63241eefd74c
#
_cell.length_a   1.000
_cell.length_b   1.000
_cell.length_c   1.000
_cell.angle_alpha   90.00
_cell.angle_beta   90.00
_cell.angle_gamma   90.00
#
_symmetry.space_group_name_H-M   'P 1'
#
loop_
_entity.id
_entity.type
_entity.pdbx_description
1 polymer ?
#
loop_
_entity_poly.entity_id
_entity_poly.type
_entity_poly.pdbx_seq_one_letter_code
_entity_poly.pdbx_strand_id
1 'polypeptide(L)'
;MAGTMPWRWNGTTLRDARGTDIAWVRDGVLTIAGALSGDPTQPDTLFDVETSLDGATASPRFFLRASPRANRSAGSEAAKQCEVSQAGLTVTRLRATCGDAHYLLERSAIFGKQRRIVALAEDGSSEGAEVARLTPRGSGLEVSASNPSGHGLPDVDAVVLSYGCLLVDTTPRIVRG
;
A
#
# COMPACT_ATOMS: atom_id res chain seq x y z
N MET A 1 -18.11 10.62 3.53
CA MET A 1 -17.54 9.59 4.41
C MET A 1 -16.42 8.92 3.67
N ALA A 2 -15.23 8.97 4.23
CA ALA A 2 -14.12 8.18 3.73
C ALA A 2 -14.56 6.74 3.53
N GLY A 3 -14.06 6.10 2.50
CA GLY A 3 -14.41 4.72 2.20
C GLY A 3 -14.20 3.83 3.41
N THR A 4 -15.28 3.23 3.91
CA THR A 4 -15.23 2.45 5.15
C THR A 4 -14.46 1.16 4.92
N MET A 5 -13.41 0.91 5.68
CA MET A 5 -12.76 -0.40 5.71
C MET A 5 -13.72 -1.48 6.24
N PRO A 6 -13.57 -2.73 5.84
CA PRO A 6 -12.44 -3.28 5.09
C PRO A 6 -12.51 -2.95 3.59
N TRP A 7 -11.35 -2.73 3.01
CA TRP A 7 -11.19 -2.60 1.56
C TRP A 7 -10.68 -3.91 0.98
N ARG A 8 -10.89 -4.11 -0.31
CA ARG A 8 -10.45 -5.33 -0.97
C ARG A 8 -9.88 -5.09 -2.35
N TRP A 9 -8.65 -5.53 -2.55
CA TRP A 9 -8.05 -5.64 -3.85
C TRP A 9 -8.61 -6.84 -4.60
N ASN A 10 -9.09 -6.61 -5.82
CA ASN A 10 -9.43 -7.62 -6.79
C ASN A 10 -8.66 -7.33 -8.08
N GLY A 11 -7.61 -8.10 -8.36
CA GLY A 11 -6.68 -7.75 -9.41
C GLY A 11 -6.07 -6.38 -9.17
N THR A 12 -6.27 -5.45 -10.07
CA THR A 12 -5.71 -4.08 -10.03
C THR A 12 -6.70 -3.02 -9.51
N THR A 13 -7.83 -3.43 -8.95
CA THR A 13 -8.86 -2.52 -8.45
C THR A 13 -9.11 -2.74 -6.96
N LEU A 14 -9.10 -1.65 -6.19
CA LEU A 14 -9.42 -1.62 -4.76
C LEU A 14 -10.86 -1.15 -4.57
N ARG A 15 -11.63 -1.89 -3.80
CA ARG A 15 -13.03 -1.58 -3.47
C ARG A 15 -13.22 -1.42 -1.98
N ASP A 16 -14.13 -0.53 -1.62
CA ASP A 16 -14.59 -0.40 -0.23
C ASP A 16 -15.61 -1.50 0.14
N ALA A 17 -16.07 -1.48 1.38
CA ALA A 17 -17.06 -2.44 1.90
C ALA A 17 -18.43 -2.39 1.16
N ARG A 18 -18.72 -1.30 0.44
CA ARG A 18 -19.94 -1.13 -0.36
C ARG A 18 -19.76 -1.61 -1.80
N GLY A 19 -18.54 -2.01 -2.19
CA GLY A 19 -18.22 -2.40 -3.55
C GLY A 19 -17.89 -1.24 -4.49
N THR A 20 -17.67 -0.05 -3.95
CA THR A 20 -17.28 1.14 -4.73
C THR A 20 -15.78 1.06 -5.05
N ASP A 21 -15.42 1.32 -6.29
CA ASP A 21 -14.01 1.41 -6.71
C ASP A 21 -13.39 2.68 -6.11
N ILE A 22 -12.41 2.51 -5.23
CA ILE A 22 -11.74 3.62 -4.51
C ILE A 22 -10.31 3.86 -4.99
N ALA A 23 -9.70 2.87 -5.64
CA ALA A 23 -8.42 3.01 -6.30
C ALA A 23 -8.24 1.94 -7.38
N TRP A 24 -7.41 2.23 -8.39
CA TRP A 24 -7.08 1.26 -9.44
C TRP A 24 -5.71 1.55 -10.04
N VAL A 25 -5.09 0.52 -10.61
CA VAL A 25 -3.80 0.63 -11.31
C VAL A 25 -3.98 0.26 -12.77
N ARG A 26 -3.56 1.14 -13.67
CA ARG A 26 -3.55 0.91 -15.12
C ARG A 26 -2.30 1.55 -15.72
N ASP A 27 -1.63 0.80 -16.59
CA ASP A 27 -0.46 1.29 -17.35
C ASP A 27 0.61 1.97 -16.46
N GLY A 28 0.88 1.41 -15.28
CA GLY A 28 1.85 1.96 -14.33
C GLY A 28 1.38 3.20 -13.58
N VAL A 29 0.08 3.52 -13.63
CA VAL A 29 -0.52 4.65 -12.91
C VAL A 29 -1.49 4.12 -11.87
N LEU A 30 -1.23 4.46 -10.61
CA LEU A 30 -2.17 4.28 -9.50
C LEU A 30 -3.05 5.50 -9.40
N THR A 31 -4.35 5.31 -9.54
CA THR A 31 -5.37 6.35 -9.36
C THR A 31 -6.11 6.10 -8.07
N ILE A 32 -6.21 7.11 -7.22
CA ILE A 32 -6.99 7.09 -5.98
C ILE A 32 -8.15 8.04 -6.16
N ALA A 33 -9.39 7.53 -6.03
CA ALA A 33 -10.59 8.31 -6.19
C ALA A 33 -10.65 9.46 -5.17
N GLY A 34 -10.95 10.66 -5.62
CA GLY A 34 -11.08 11.84 -4.76
C GLY A 34 -12.14 11.66 -3.68
N ALA A 35 -13.21 10.92 -3.99
CA ALA A 35 -14.28 10.56 -3.04
C ALA A 35 -13.76 9.78 -1.80
N LEU A 36 -12.58 9.17 -1.85
CA LEU A 36 -11.97 8.50 -0.69
C LEU A 36 -11.66 9.49 0.44
N SER A 37 -11.34 10.75 0.12
CA SER A 37 -11.14 11.81 1.11
C SER A 37 -12.42 12.25 1.83
N GLY A 38 -13.59 11.74 1.43
CA GLY A 38 -14.90 12.12 1.95
C GLY A 38 -15.55 13.29 1.23
N ASP A 39 -14.85 13.91 0.30
CA ASP A 39 -15.36 14.99 -0.54
C ASP A 39 -15.48 14.52 -2.00
N PRO A 40 -16.70 14.29 -2.51
CA PRO A 40 -16.89 13.81 -3.88
C PRO A 40 -16.50 14.84 -4.95
N THR A 41 -16.20 16.08 -4.55
CA THR A 41 -15.76 17.14 -5.47
C THR A 41 -14.25 17.19 -5.63
N GLN A 42 -13.51 16.46 -4.79
CA GLN A 42 -12.06 16.39 -4.93
C GLN A 42 -11.65 15.59 -6.16
N PRO A 43 -10.64 16.08 -6.91
CA PRO A 43 -10.11 15.33 -8.03
C PRO A 43 -9.39 14.07 -7.57
N ASP A 44 -9.33 13.09 -8.48
CA ASP A 44 -8.56 11.87 -8.26
C ASP A 44 -7.07 12.20 -8.09
N THR A 45 -6.40 11.48 -7.20
CA THR A 45 -4.95 11.58 -7.02
C THR A 45 -4.26 10.52 -7.86
N LEU A 46 -3.27 10.93 -8.64
CA LEU A 46 -2.54 10.08 -9.57
C LEU A 46 -1.09 9.91 -9.11
N PHE A 47 -0.62 8.67 -9.11
CA PHE A 47 0.77 8.32 -8.85
C PHE A 47 1.35 7.55 -10.02
N ASP A 48 2.54 7.92 -10.47
CA ASP A 48 3.35 7.06 -11.31
C ASP A 48 3.99 5.97 -10.44
N VAL A 49 3.77 4.72 -10.80
CA VAL A 49 4.26 3.57 -10.04
C VAL A 49 5.39 2.90 -10.79
N GLU A 50 6.55 2.86 -10.18
CA GLU A 50 7.72 2.10 -10.61
C GLU A 50 7.89 0.90 -9.71
N THR A 51 8.04 -0.28 -10.30
CA THR A 51 8.33 -1.50 -9.56
C THR A 51 9.60 -2.13 -10.13
N SER A 52 10.46 -2.58 -9.25
CA SER A 52 11.62 -3.39 -9.59
C SER A 52 11.51 -4.70 -8.83
N LEU A 53 11.40 -5.79 -9.59
CA LEU A 53 11.77 -7.12 -9.15
C LEU A 53 13.09 -7.41 -9.82
N ASP A 54 14.16 -6.83 -9.29
CA ASP A 54 15.45 -6.89 -9.92
C ASP A 54 15.98 -8.33 -9.92
N GLY A 55 15.77 -9.01 -11.06
CA GLY A 55 16.32 -10.33 -11.31
C GLY A 55 17.78 -10.30 -11.86
N ALA A 56 18.38 -9.12 -11.97
CA ALA A 56 19.71 -8.94 -12.51
C ALA A 56 20.82 -9.11 -11.44
N THR A 57 20.47 -9.07 -10.18
CA THR A 57 21.40 -9.31 -9.07
C THR A 57 21.21 -10.70 -8.46
N ALA A 58 22.23 -11.27 -7.86
CA ALA A 58 22.18 -12.57 -7.21
C ALA A 58 21.14 -12.70 -6.07
N SER A 59 20.51 -11.60 -5.71
CA SER A 59 19.42 -11.52 -4.73
C SER A 59 18.38 -10.54 -5.23
N PRO A 60 17.31 -10.99 -5.91
CA PRO A 60 16.24 -10.11 -6.37
C PRO A 60 15.57 -9.43 -5.16
N ARG A 61 15.57 -8.11 -5.16
CA ARG A 61 14.93 -7.32 -4.10
C ARG A 61 13.70 -6.64 -4.64
N PHE A 62 12.62 -6.73 -3.88
CA PHE A 62 11.39 -6.00 -4.19
C PHE A 62 11.57 -4.51 -3.88
N PHE A 63 11.15 -3.69 -4.81
CA PHE A 63 11.08 -2.23 -4.66
C PHE A 63 9.84 -1.71 -5.39
N LEU A 64 9.15 -0.78 -4.76
CA LEU A 64 8.05 -0.01 -5.34
C LEU A 64 8.23 1.46 -5.00
N ARG A 65 8.10 2.34 -5.97
CA ARG A 65 8.01 3.78 -5.79
C ARG A 65 6.73 4.29 -6.41
N ALA A 66 5.95 5.01 -5.63
CA ALA A 66 4.78 5.75 -6.09
C ALA A 66 5.08 7.26 -6.01
N SER A 67 5.18 7.90 -7.15
CA SER A 67 5.50 9.33 -7.27
C SER A 67 4.24 10.10 -7.67
N PRO A 68 3.81 11.12 -6.91
CA PRO A 68 2.62 11.87 -7.25
C PRO A 68 2.81 12.63 -8.57
N ARG A 69 1.81 12.55 -9.44
CA ARG A 69 1.74 13.42 -10.63
C ARG A 69 1.29 14.80 -10.19
N ALA A 70 2.02 15.83 -10.65
CA ALA A 70 1.60 17.20 -10.46
C ALA A 70 0.28 17.46 -11.19
N ASN A 71 -0.80 17.52 -10.46
CA ASN A 71 -2.09 17.94 -11.01
C ASN A 71 -2.12 19.47 -11.04
N ARG A 72 -2.20 20.05 -12.22
CA ARG A 72 -2.17 21.53 -12.44
C ARG A 72 -3.36 22.27 -11.82
N SER A 73 -4.28 21.62 -11.15
CA SER A 73 -5.59 22.18 -10.86
C SER A 73 -6.01 22.23 -9.40
N ALA A 74 -5.19 21.87 -8.43
CA ALA A 74 -5.65 21.93 -7.05
C ALA A 74 -4.55 22.31 -6.08
N GLY A 75 -4.85 23.30 -5.23
CA GLY A 75 -4.17 23.50 -3.94
C GLY A 75 -4.42 22.36 -2.98
N SER A 76 -4.22 21.14 -3.44
CA SER A 76 -4.22 19.92 -2.64
C SER A 76 -2.89 19.87 -1.89
N GLU A 77 -2.93 19.62 -0.60
CA GLU A 77 -1.76 19.17 0.15
C GLU A 77 -0.92 18.26 -0.73
N ALA A 78 0.33 18.64 -0.95
CA ALA A 78 1.20 17.97 -1.90
C ALA A 78 1.22 16.49 -1.60
N ALA A 79 0.66 15.69 -2.49
CA ALA A 79 0.69 14.24 -2.36
C ALA A 79 2.14 13.80 -2.20
N LYS A 80 2.42 12.99 -1.20
CA LYS A 80 3.77 12.60 -0.81
C LYS A 80 4.22 11.39 -1.61
N GLN A 81 5.50 11.37 -1.98
CA GLN A 81 6.10 10.18 -2.56
C GLN A 81 6.12 9.04 -1.55
N CYS A 82 5.72 7.84 -1.96
CA CYS A 82 5.82 6.63 -1.17
C CYS A 82 6.81 5.65 -1.79
N GLU A 83 7.59 5.00 -0.94
CA GLU A 83 8.51 3.93 -1.33
C GLU A 83 8.28 2.72 -0.44
N VAL A 84 8.25 1.54 -1.05
CA VAL A 84 8.18 0.26 -0.33
C VAL A 84 9.35 -0.60 -0.80
N SER A 85 10.13 -1.10 0.13
CA SER A 85 11.31 -1.90 -0.18
C SER A 85 11.42 -3.11 0.74
N GLN A 86 12.07 -4.15 0.23
CA GLN A 86 12.37 -5.35 1.01
C GLN A 86 13.40 -5.04 2.10
N ALA A 87 13.07 -5.38 3.35
CA ALA A 87 13.96 -5.24 4.50
C ALA A 87 14.62 -6.58 4.83
N GLY A 88 15.74 -6.89 4.20
CA GLY A 88 16.46 -8.13 4.42
C GLY A 88 16.46 -9.07 3.22
N LEU A 89 16.70 -10.35 3.46
CA LEU A 89 16.85 -11.36 2.40
C LEU A 89 15.54 -11.91 1.85
N THR A 90 14.44 -11.70 2.56
CA THR A 90 13.14 -12.24 2.19
C THR A 90 12.07 -11.14 2.15
N VAL A 91 10.98 -11.41 1.43
CA VAL A 91 9.82 -10.50 1.38
C VAL A 91 8.90 -10.59 2.62
N THR A 92 9.33 -11.29 3.66
CA THR A 92 8.57 -11.37 4.93
C THR A 92 8.48 -10.04 5.65
N ARG A 93 9.48 -9.18 5.47
CA ARG A 93 9.56 -7.83 5.99
C ARG A 93 9.75 -6.83 4.86
N LEU A 94 8.90 -5.82 4.82
CA LEU A 94 9.03 -4.67 3.93
C LEU A 94 9.10 -3.41 4.78
N ARG A 95 9.92 -2.46 4.36
CA ARG A 95 9.93 -1.10 4.91
C ARG A 95 9.28 -0.16 3.92
N ALA A 96 8.53 0.79 4.44
CA ALA A 96 7.90 1.80 3.63
C ALA A 96 8.11 3.19 4.22
N THR A 97 8.18 4.16 3.32
CA THR A 97 8.28 5.58 3.65
C THR A 97 7.26 6.32 2.79
N CYS A 98 6.37 7.09 3.42
CA CYS A 98 5.43 7.95 2.73
C CYS A 98 5.61 9.38 3.27
N GLY A 99 6.33 10.23 2.52
CA GLY A 99 6.79 11.51 3.03
C GLY A 99 7.65 11.33 4.28
N ASP A 100 7.22 11.89 5.41
CA ASP A 100 7.93 11.77 6.70
C ASP A 100 7.46 10.57 7.54
N ALA A 101 6.43 9.85 7.09
CA ALA A 101 5.93 8.69 7.79
C ALA A 101 6.69 7.42 7.40
N HIS A 102 7.03 6.60 8.40
CA HIS A 102 7.74 5.34 8.24
C HIS A 102 6.89 4.18 8.72
N TYR A 103 6.92 3.08 7.97
CA TYR A 103 6.14 1.88 8.27
C TYR A 103 6.98 0.62 8.13
N LEU A 104 6.62 -0.37 8.95
CA LEU A 104 7.09 -1.75 8.80
C LEU A 104 5.90 -2.62 8.42
N LEU A 105 6.03 -3.39 7.34
CA LEU A 105 5.03 -4.32 6.88
C LEU A 105 5.61 -5.72 7.04
N GLU A 106 5.11 -6.49 8.01
CA GLU A 106 5.66 -7.80 8.30
C GLU A 106 4.60 -8.89 8.36
N ARG A 107 4.97 -10.08 7.98
CA ARG A 107 4.09 -11.24 8.10
C ARG A 107 3.91 -11.61 9.56
N SER A 108 2.65 -11.84 9.96
CA SER A 108 2.27 -12.15 11.34
C SER A 108 2.73 -13.54 11.79
N ALA A 109 3.00 -14.45 10.85
CA ALA A 109 3.47 -15.81 11.13
C ALA A 109 4.37 -16.32 10.00
N ILE A 110 5.26 -17.26 10.34
CA ILE A 110 6.23 -17.83 9.40
C ILE A 110 5.56 -18.49 8.18
N PHE A 111 4.41 -19.11 8.38
CA PHE A 111 3.65 -19.79 7.33
C PHE A 111 2.40 -19.02 6.89
N GLY A 112 2.07 -17.92 7.57
CA GLY A 112 0.92 -17.07 7.25
C GLY A 112 1.26 -16.04 6.19
N LYS A 113 0.29 -15.77 5.30
CA LYS A 113 0.42 -14.66 4.32
C LYS A 113 -0.16 -13.36 4.85
N GLN A 114 -0.75 -13.38 6.05
CA GLN A 114 -1.27 -12.17 6.69
C GLN A 114 -0.12 -11.25 7.09
N ARG A 115 -0.28 -9.95 6.81
CA ARG A 115 0.67 -8.91 7.19
C ARG A 115 0.05 -7.92 8.14
N ARG A 116 0.86 -7.38 9.03
CA ARG A 116 0.53 -6.19 9.81
C ARG A 116 1.33 -4.99 9.28
N ILE A 117 0.70 -3.83 9.31
CA ILE A 117 1.37 -2.55 9.07
C ILE A 117 1.56 -1.89 10.42
N VAL A 118 2.80 -1.59 10.75
CA VAL A 118 3.20 -0.95 12.00
C VAL A 118 3.76 0.42 11.68
N ALA A 119 3.22 1.46 12.30
CA ALA A 119 3.80 2.80 12.20
C ALA A 119 5.07 2.85 13.05
N LEU A 120 6.14 3.39 12.48
CA LEU A 120 7.42 3.58 13.16
C LEU A 120 7.54 5.02 13.64
N ALA A 121 8.46 5.28 14.59
CA ALA A 121 8.85 6.64 14.94
C ALA A 121 9.51 7.34 13.75
N GLU A 122 9.60 8.68 13.79
CA GLU A 122 10.17 9.50 12.70
C GLU A 122 11.61 9.10 12.34
N ASP A 123 12.36 8.58 13.28
CA ASP A 123 13.71 8.05 13.06
C ASP A 123 13.73 6.60 12.53
N GLY A 124 12.57 5.97 12.41
CA GLY A 124 12.43 4.58 11.96
C GLY A 124 12.97 3.53 12.95
N SER A 125 13.32 3.92 14.16
CA SER A 125 14.06 3.08 15.12
C SER A 125 13.20 2.30 16.09
N SER A 126 11.96 2.73 16.38
CA SER A 126 11.09 2.08 17.35
C SER A 126 9.80 1.56 16.71
N GLU A 127 9.42 0.34 17.06
CA GLU A 127 8.10 -0.18 16.70
C GLU A 127 7.01 0.63 17.40
N GLY A 128 6.09 1.17 16.60
CA GLY A 128 4.88 1.81 17.07
C GLY A 128 3.70 0.83 17.14
N ALA A 129 2.50 1.39 17.07
CA ALA A 129 1.27 0.60 17.07
C ALA A 129 0.99 -0.02 15.70
N GLU A 130 0.37 -1.20 15.70
CA GLU A 130 -0.25 -1.77 14.50
C GLU A 130 -1.38 -0.86 14.05
N VAL A 131 -1.29 -0.37 12.80
CA VAL A 131 -2.26 0.58 12.24
C VAL A 131 -3.22 -0.07 11.25
N ALA A 132 -2.80 -1.15 10.60
CA ALA A 132 -3.62 -1.90 9.67
C ALA A 132 -3.17 -3.36 9.56
N ARG A 133 -4.07 -4.18 9.02
CA ARG A 133 -3.83 -5.60 8.76
C ARG A 133 -4.24 -5.95 7.34
N LEU A 134 -3.41 -6.72 6.68
CA LEU A 134 -3.60 -7.19 5.33
C LEU A 134 -3.80 -8.70 5.34
N THR A 135 -4.93 -9.17 4.82
CA THR A 135 -5.27 -10.59 4.81
C THR A 135 -5.53 -11.05 3.38
N PRO A 136 -4.75 -11.99 2.84
CA PRO A 136 -5.03 -12.59 1.55
C PRO A 136 -6.39 -13.30 1.55
N ARG A 137 -7.19 -13.06 0.52
CA ARG A 137 -8.50 -13.66 0.30
C ARG A 137 -8.63 -14.12 -1.15
N GLY A 138 -8.45 -15.41 -1.38
CA GLY A 138 -8.40 -15.93 -2.74
C GLY A 138 -7.25 -15.32 -3.54
N SER A 139 -7.57 -14.74 -4.69
CA SER A 139 -6.60 -14.01 -5.53
C SER A 139 -6.41 -12.54 -5.13
N GLY A 140 -7.11 -12.07 -4.11
CA GLY A 140 -7.09 -10.67 -3.67
C GLY A 140 -6.50 -10.48 -2.28
N LEU A 141 -6.53 -9.24 -1.83
CA LEU A 141 -6.00 -8.81 -0.54
C LEU A 141 -7.00 -7.91 0.17
N GLU A 142 -7.37 -8.28 1.39
CA GLU A 142 -8.24 -7.49 2.24
C GLU A 142 -7.40 -6.58 3.14
N VAL A 143 -7.81 -5.32 3.24
CA VAL A 143 -7.18 -4.29 4.07
C VAL A 143 -8.15 -3.90 5.17
N SER A 144 -7.75 -4.05 6.42
CA SER A 144 -8.55 -3.67 7.58
C SER A 144 -7.75 -2.76 8.53
N ALA A 145 -8.42 -1.77 9.12
CA ALA A 145 -7.82 -0.94 10.14
C ALA A 145 -7.69 -1.74 11.46
N SER A 146 -6.56 -1.65 12.12
CA SER A 146 -6.33 -2.29 13.43
C SER A 146 -6.86 -1.45 14.58
N ASN A 147 -7.02 -0.14 14.37
CA ASN A 147 -7.55 0.77 15.39
C ASN A 147 -8.86 1.41 14.92
N PRO A 148 -10.00 1.11 15.55
CA PRO A 148 -11.29 1.72 15.19
C PRO A 148 -11.35 3.23 15.47
N SER A 149 -10.44 3.78 16.26
CA SER A 149 -10.37 5.21 16.58
C SER A 149 -9.80 6.08 15.44
N GLY A 150 -9.40 5.48 14.31
CA GLY A 150 -9.02 6.21 13.10
C GLY A 150 -7.70 6.98 13.17
N HIS A 151 -6.90 6.81 14.20
CA HIS A 151 -5.58 7.44 14.30
C HIS A 151 -4.51 6.45 13.87
N GLY A 152 -3.89 6.67 12.72
CA GLY A 152 -2.68 5.94 12.45
C GLY A 152 -2.28 5.78 10.99
N LEU A 153 -3.15 5.49 10.07
CA LEU A 153 -2.78 5.27 8.67
C LEU A 153 -3.63 6.14 7.74
N PRO A 154 -3.02 7.16 7.10
CA PRO A 154 -3.70 7.92 6.05
C PRO A 154 -4.20 7.01 4.93
N ASP A 155 -5.36 7.32 4.36
CA ASP A 155 -5.98 6.51 3.31
C ASP A 155 -5.08 6.33 2.09
N VAL A 156 -4.39 7.39 1.67
CA VAL A 156 -3.43 7.33 0.55
C VAL A 156 -2.29 6.37 0.85
N ASP A 157 -1.71 6.43 2.05
CA ASP A 157 -0.64 5.53 2.47
C ASP A 157 -1.15 4.08 2.49
N ALA A 158 -2.35 3.84 3.03
CA ALA A 158 -2.97 2.52 3.06
C ALA A 158 -3.15 1.92 1.66
N VAL A 159 -3.56 2.73 0.69
CA VAL A 159 -3.70 2.29 -0.72
C VAL A 159 -2.35 1.90 -1.30
N VAL A 160 -1.33 2.75 -1.19
CA VAL A 160 -0.01 2.48 -1.75
C VAL A 160 0.66 1.28 -1.09
N LEU A 161 0.64 1.21 0.25
CA LEU A 161 1.26 0.12 1.00
C LEU A 161 0.58 -1.22 0.73
N SER A 162 -0.74 -1.24 0.67
CA SER A 162 -1.49 -2.46 0.36
C SER A 162 -1.26 -2.93 -1.08
N TYR A 163 -1.09 -2.01 -2.03
CA TYR A 163 -0.73 -2.35 -3.40
C TYR A 163 0.67 -3.00 -3.46
N GLY A 164 1.64 -2.47 -2.74
CA GLY A 164 2.97 -3.09 -2.62
C GLY A 164 2.91 -4.53 -2.09
N CYS A 165 2.11 -4.76 -1.06
CA CYS A 165 1.90 -6.10 -0.52
C CYS A 165 1.14 -7.02 -1.48
N LEU A 166 0.17 -6.49 -2.24
CA LEU A 166 -0.53 -7.24 -3.27
C LEU A 166 0.45 -7.80 -4.30
N LEU A 167 1.38 -6.99 -4.78
CA LEU A 167 2.39 -7.41 -5.75
C LEU A 167 3.30 -8.52 -5.22
N VAL A 168 3.68 -8.43 -3.95
CA VAL A 168 4.57 -9.41 -3.32
C VAL A 168 3.86 -10.72 -2.98
N ASP A 169 2.62 -10.64 -2.49
CA ASP A 169 1.92 -11.79 -1.92
C ASP A 169 1.03 -12.53 -2.93
N THR A 170 0.63 -11.85 -4.01
CA THR A 170 -0.27 -12.45 -5.03
C THR A 170 0.41 -12.77 -6.35
N THR A 171 1.60 -12.26 -6.62
CA THR A 171 2.34 -12.63 -7.82
C THR A 171 2.68 -14.12 -7.74
N PRO A 172 2.24 -14.95 -8.69
CA PRO A 172 2.64 -16.34 -8.72
C PRO A 172 4.16 -16.37 -8.83
N ARG A 173 4.82 -17.03 -7.88
CA ARG A 173 6.24 -17.32 -8.01
C ARG A 173 6.38 -18.14 -9.27
N ILE A 174 7.01 -17.60 -10.28
CA ILE A 174 7.50 -18.39 -11.39
C ILE A 174 8.58 -19.28 -10.79
N VAL A 175 8.17 -20.50 -10.46
CA VAL A 175 9.11 -21.55 -10.11
C VAL A 175 9.82 -21.85 -11.41
N ARG A 176 11.01 -21.29 -11.59
CA ARG A 176 11.93 -21.76 -12.62
C ARG A 176 12.34 -23.15 -12.18
N GLY A 177 11.77 -24.15 -12.84
CA GLY A 177 12.30 -25.51 -12.84
C GLY A 177 13.66 -25.55 -13.52
#